data_d26a6ff20654ac5e6b2490089dedb1f2
#
_entry.id   d26a6ff20654ac5e6b2490089dedb1f2
#
_cell.length_a   1.000
_cell.length_b   1.000
_cell.length_c   1.000
_cell.angle_alpha   90.00
_cell.angle_beta   90.00
_cell.angle_gamma   90.00
#
_symmetry.space_group_name_H-M   'P 1'
#
loop_
_entity.id
_entity.type
_entity.pdbx_description
1 polymer ?
#
loop_
_entity_poly.entity_id
_entity_poly.type
_entity_poly.pdbx_seq_one_letter_code
_entity_poly.pdbx_strand_id
1 'polypeptide(L)'
;MTGTPLAVDPVVLEIVEGSLAAIEMEVETAIGRTARSPMIRDAHDFRAGIHDRKLRKLTGRSYSALVHPVARDFPLETMRPGDVFFHNDVYLSEGGIGHLPDLCVTVPVFIEGAGGESEVVAFVQAFGHHDDIGGAVPGSMPSTATSVFEEGLMVPPIKLWDQGVRNESALRIMTRNSRMPDSLAADLDAECSACLMGSRRLSELFARYGRDTVQACFDAIIDKTTETYRREILSKIPDGTYAWEDYAEHDGVDEPRLHAQRITMTMDSTRKVPLVLDFTGTSPQAKGPINHCGDYADGNFLKKWLAPILRNLADTPERMAELDVNEGVVPLIELRFPPPGTLLTPVFPAPTNARTFVILRLLGVLAGVIAKAVDGRMPADQETIRYT
;
A
#
# COMPACT_ATOMS: atom_id res chain seq x y z
N MET A 1 6.54 9.28 -30.57
CA MET A 1 5.30 9.72 -31.23
C MET A 1 4.29 9.97 -30.09
N THR A 2 4.05 11.24 -29.76
CA THR A 2 3.06 11.64 -28.75
C THR A 2 1.70 11.68 -29.46
N GLY A 3 0.99 10.54 -29.45
CA GLY A 3 -0.40 10.50 -29.91
C GLY A 3 -1.25 11.41 -29.02
N THR A 4 -2.19 12.12 -29.62
CA THR A 4 -3.24 12.85 -28.90
C THR A 4 -3.93 11.86 -27.95
N PRO A 5 -4.13 12.19 -26.64
CA PRO A 5 -4.85 11.30 -25.73
C PRO A 5 -6.20 10.92 -26.34
N LEU A 6 -6.56 9.63 -26.32
CA LEU A 6 -7.89 9.20 -26.72
C LEU A 6 -8.91 9.93 -25.84
N ALA A 7 -9.83 10.66 -26.46
CA ALA A 7 -10.94 11.25 -25.72
C ALA A 7 -11.83 10.10 -25.20
N VAL A 8 -11.83 9.89 -23.90
CA VAL A 8 -12.64 8.84 -23.27
C VAL A 8 -14.09 9.32 -23.17
N ASP A 9 -15.03 8.46 -23.59
CA ASP A 9 -16.45 8.71 -23.37
C ASP A 9 -16.73 8.76 -21.85
N PRO A 10 -17.33 9.86 -21.32
CA PRO A 10 -17.60 10.01 -19.90
C PRO A 10 -18.42 8.86 -19.30
N VAL A 11 -19.38 8.31 -20.05
CA VAL A 11 -20.20 7.18 -19.59
C VAL A 11 -19.37 5.92 -19.47
N VAL A 12 -18.46 5.67 -20.44
CA VAL A 12 -17.54 4.52 -20.36
C VAL A 12 -16.56 4.68 -19.19
N LEU A 13 -16.08 5.90 -18.93
CA LEU A 13 -15.21 6.20 -17.80
C LEU A 13 -15.90 5.85 -16.47
N GLU A 14 -17.14 6.31 -16.26
CA GLU A 14 -17.91 6.01 -15.05
C GLU A 14 -18.16 4.51 -14.87
N ILE A 15 -18.45 3.79 -15.98
CA ILE A 15 -18.65 2.34 -15.94
C ILE A 15 -17.34 1.62 -15.54
N VAL A 16 -16.19 2.03 -16.12
CA VAL A 16 -14.90 1.44 -15.79
C VAL A 16 -14.54 1.72 -14.34
N GLU A 17 -14.67 2.96 -13.86
CA GLU A 17 -14.41 3.37 -12.48
C GLU A 17 -15.28 2.57 -11.49
N GLY A 18 -16.59 2.50 -11.73
CA GLY A 18 -17.51 1.70 -10.94
C GLY A 18 -17.21 0.19 -10.97
N SER A 19 -16.77 -0.33 -12.11
CA SER A 19 -16.36 -1.74 -12.24
C SER A 19 -15.11 -2.05 -11.44
N LEU A 20 -14.11 -1.17 -11.44
CA LEU A 20 -12.90 -1.33 -10.62
C LEU A 20 -13.25 -1.38 -9.12
N ALA A 21 -14.09 -0.45 -8.66
CA ALA A 21 -14.54 -0.42 -7.26
C ALA A 21 -15.33 -1.68 -6.88
N ALA A 22 -16.19 -2.17 -7.78
CA ALA A 22 -16.95 -3.40 -7.58
C ALA A 22 -16.04 -4.64 -7.51
N ILE A 23 -15.06 -4.74 -8.40
CA ILE A 23 -14.11 -5.86 -8.42
C ILE A 23 -13.26 -5.86 -7.13
N GLU A 24 -12.74 -4.70 -6.69
CA GLU A 24 -12.02 -4.60 -5.41
C GLU A 24 -12.88 -5.08 -4.24
N MET A 25 -14.14 -4.65 -4.17
CA MET A 25 -15.08 -5.06 -3.14
C MET A 25 -15.42 -6.56 -3.20
N GLU A 26 -15.57 -7.13 -4.41
CA GLU A 26 -15.79 -8.57 -4.60
C GLU A 26 -14.58 -9.38 -4.08
N VAL A 27 -13.35 -8.92 -4.36
CA VAL A 27 -12.12 -9.55 -3.87
C VAL A 27 -12.06 -9.50 -2.34
N GLU A 28 -12.26 -8.32 -1.73
CA GLU A 28 -12.25 -8.16 -0.27
C GLU A 28 -13.35 -9.00 0.39
N THR A 29 -14.57 -9.02 -0.19
CA THR A 29 -15.67 -9.84 0.31
C THR A 29 -15.35 -11.34 0.25
N ALA A 30 -14.72 -11.79 -0.83
CA ALA A 30 -14.33 -13.19 -0.99
C ALA A 30 -13.30 -13.60 0.08
N ILE A 31 -12.26 -12.77 0.30
CA ILE A 31 -11.25 -13.01 1.33
C ILE A 31 -11.91 -13.09 2.71
N GLY A 32 -12.68 -12.08 3.12
CA GLY A 32 -13.30 -12.01 4.44
C GLY A 32 -14.28 -13.17 4.72
N ARG A 33 -14.89 -13.75 3.67
CA ARG A 33 -15.82 -14.90 3.83
C ARG A 33 -15.12 -16.26 3.83
N THR A 34 -13.94 -16.38 3.24
CA THR A 34 -13.27 -17.67 3.04
C THR A 34 -12.05 -17.86 3.93
N ALA A 35 -11.45 -16.79 4.43
CA ALA A 35 -10.37 -16.83 5.40
C ALA A 35 -10.79 -17.49 6.72
N ARG A 36 -9.82 -18.08 7.41
CA ARG A 36 -10.01 -18.78 8.68
C ARG A 36 -9.52 -18.00 9.88
N SER A 37 -8.46 -17.23 9.72
CA SER A 37 -7.88 -16.49 10.83
C SER A 37 -8.82 -15.39 11.34
N PRO A 38 -8.91 -15.17 12.66
CA PRO A 38 -9.64 -14.06 13.24
C PRO A 38 -9.15 -12.69 12.78
N MET A 39 -7.86 -12.53 12.54
CA MET A 39 -7.29 -11.26 12.06
C MET A 39 -7.88 -10.85 10.71
N ILE A 40 -7.98 -11.79 9.77
CA ILE A 40 -8.58 -11.50 8.45
C ILE A 40 -10.10 -11.49 8.54
N ARG A 41 -10.72 -12.54 9.11
CA ARG A 41 -12.17 -12.72 9.08
C ARG A 41 -12.93 -11.74 9.98
N ASP A 42 -12.46 -11.53 11.20
CA ASP A 42 -13.19 -10.81 12.24
C ASP A 42 -12.67 -9.37 12.43
N ALA A 43 -11.35 -9.17 12.44
CA ALA A 43 -10.74 -7.84 12.52
C ALA A 43 -10.68 -7.11 11.17
N HIS A 44 -10.87 -7.84 10.05
CA HIS A 44 -10.77 -7.30 8.69
C HIS A 44 -9.42 -6.63 8.38
N ASP A 45 -8.32 -7.18 8.94
CA ASP A 45 -6.97 -6.66 8.70
C ASP A 45 -6.38 -7.21 7.39
N PHE A 46 -7.01 -6.84 6.32
CA PHE A 46 -6.58 -7.14 4.94
C PHE A 46 -7.10 -6.05 4.00
N ARG A 47 -6.48 -5.95 2.83
CA ARG A 47 -6.91 -5.03 1.77
C ARG A 47 -6.62 -5.63 0.41
N ALA A 48 -7.44 -5.22 -0.57
CA ALA A 48 -7.19 -5.47 -1.98
C ALA A 48 -6.85 -4.18 -2.72
N GLY A 49 -6.37 -4.31 -3.94
CA GLY A 49 -6.11 -3.19 -4.82
C GLY A 49 -5.93 -3.64 -6.26
N ILE A 50 -6.29 -2.76 -7.17
CA ILE A 50 -6.11 -2.95 -8.62
C ILE A 50 -5.05 -1.97 -9.10
N HIS A 51 -4.08 -2.47 -9.86
CA HIS A 51 -3.00 -1.68 -10.43
C HIS A 51 -2.98 -1.84 -11.95
N ASP A 52 -2.61 -0.79 -12.67
CA ASP A 52 -2.42 -0.87 -14.11
C ASP A 52 -1.07 -1.52 -14.48
N ARG A 53 -0.83 -1.69 -15.78
CA ARG A 53 0.45 -2.23 -16.27
C ARG A 53 1.66 -1.31 -16.02
N LYS A 54 1.43 -0.03 -15.69
CA LYS A 54 2.46 0.92 -15.26
C LYS A 54 2.70 0.85 -13.75
N LEU A 55 2.13 -0.15 -13.07
CA LEU A 55 2.21 -0.42 -11.63
C LEU A 55 1.53 0.65 -10.77
N ARG A 56 0.67 1.50 -11.36
CA ARG A 56 -0.03 2.57 -10.67
C ARG A 56 -1.32 2.03 -10.05
N LYS A 57 -1.55 2.33 -8.77
CA LYS A 57 -2.79 1.97 -8.09
C LYS A 57 -3.96 2.76 -8.65
N LEU A 58 -5.01 2.05 -9.10
CA LEU A 58 -6.22 2.63 -9.70
C LEU A 58 -7.34 2.83 -8.69
N THR A 59 -7.51 1.89 -7.75
CA THR A 59 -8.60 1.92 -6.79
C THR A 59 -8.20 2.71 -5.53
N GLY A 60 -9.13 3.48 -4.98
CA GLY A 60 -8.85 4.51 -4.00
C GLY A 60 -9.46 4.30 -2.62
N ARG A 61 -10.03 3.14 -2.31
CA ARG A 61 -10.74 2.94 -1.03
C ARG A 61 -9.80 2.89 0.17
N SER A 62 -8.62 2.32 -0.02
CA SER A 62 -7.64 2.18 1.05
C SER A 62 -6.22 2.07 0.48
N TYR A 63 -5.23 2.03 1.36
CA TYR A 63 -3.87 1.68 0.97
C TYR A 63 -3.80 0.21 0.53
N SER A 64 -2.82 -0.12 -0.30
CA SER A 64 -2.46 -1.50 -0.67
C SER A 64 -0.95 -1.59 -0.81
N ALA A 65 -0.42 -2.81 -0.76
CA ALA A 65 0.99 -3.04 -1.04
C ALA A 65 1.37 -2.57 -2.46
N LEU A 66 2.65 -2.51 -2.75
CA LEU A 66 3.16 -2.15 -4.07
C LEU A 66 3.33 -3.40 -4.95
N VAL A 67 3.08 -3.27 -6.24
CA VAL A 67 3.37 -4.33 -7.24
C VAL A 67 4.82 -4.27 -7.73
N HIS A 68 5.50 -3.15 -7.51
CA HIS A 68 6.88 -2.90 -7.97
C HIS A 68 7.88 -4.01 -7.62
N PRO A 69 7.89 -4.58 -6.40
CA PRO A 69 8.82 -5.65 -6.05
C PRO A 69 8.67 -6.89 -6.94
N VAL A 70 7.41 -7.24 -7.25
CA VAL A 70 7.10 -8.37 -8.15
C VAL A 70 7.57 -8.06 -9.57
N ALA A 71 7.29 -6.87 -10.08
CA ALA A 71 7.68 -6.49 -11.45
C ALA A 71 9.20 -6.29 -11.60
N ARG A 72 9.92 -5.92 -10.53
CA ARG A 72 11.39 -5.86 -10.50
C ARG A 72 12.01 -7.24 -10.67
N ASP A 73 11.52 -8.24 -9.91
CA ASP A 73 12.12 -9.58 -9.88
C ASP A 73 11.56 -10.47 -11.00
N PHE A 74 10.36 -10.18 -11.47
CA PHE A 74 9.68 -10.86 -12.57
C PHE A 74 9.18 -9.82 -13.59
N PRO A 75 10.00 -9.42 -14.58
CA PRO A 75 9.57 -8.51 -15.63
C PRO A 75 8.27 -8.95 -16.32
N LEU A 76 7.41 -8.02 -16.73
CA LEU A 76 6.06 -8.32 -17.24
C LEU A 76 6.07 -9.31 -18.41
N GLU A 77 7.08 -9.26 -19.26
CA GLU A 77 7.26 -10.17 -20.41
C GLU A 77 7.59 -11.61 -20.01
N THR A 78 8.03 -11.82 -18.77
CA THR A 78 8.33 -13.15 -18.21
C THR A 78 7.12 -13.79 -17.53
N MET A 79 6.11 -13.00 -17.21
CA MET A 79 4.89 -13.47 -16.55
C MET A 79 4.02 -14.29 -17.50
N ARG A 80 3.28 -15.26 -16.99
CA ARG A 80 2.42 -16.17 -17.75
C ARG A 80 1.03 -16.26 -17.14
N PRO A 81 -0.02 -16.53 -17.92
CA PRO A 81 -1.35 -16.82 -17.38
C PRO A 81 -1.32 -17.91 -16.33
N GLY A 82 -1.97 -17.66 -15.18
CA GLY A 82 -1.98 -18.57 -14.05
C GLY A 82 -0.83 -18.38 -13.06
N ASP A 83 0.09 -17.44 -13.30
CA ASP A 83 1.07 -17.05 -12.29
C ASP A 83 0.38 -16.33 -11.12
N VAL A 84 0.79 -16.66 -9.91
CA VAL A 84 0.47 -15.96 -8.67
C VAL A 84 1.77 -15.70 -7.92
N PHE A 85 2.03 -14.43 -7.66
CA PHE A 85 3.22 -14.00 -6.93
C PHE A 85 2.91 -13.77 -5.46
N PHE A 86 3.92 -13.97 -4.63
CA PHE A 86 3.84 -13.82 -3.19
C PHE A 86 5.10 -13.17 -2.64
N HIS A 87 4.98 -12.33 -1.61
CA HIS A 87 6.09 -11.81 -0.83
C HIS A 87 5.61 -11.21 0.50
N ASN A 88 6.53 -11.11 1.48
CA ASN A 88 6.32 -10.37 2.72
C ASN A 88 7.58 -9.72 3.27
N ASP A 89 8.70 -9.78 2.56
CA ASP A 89 9.95 -9.17 3.01
C ASP A 89 9.82 -7.64 3.02
N VAL A 90 9.90 -7.02 4.19
CA VAL A 90 9.71 -5.57 4.38
C VAL A 90 10.76 -4.73 3.66
N TYR A 91 11.98 -5.23 3.55
CA TYR A 91 13.09 -4.53 2.89
C TYR A 91 13.05 -4.68 1.36
N LEU A 92 12.67 -5.86 0.87
CA LEU A 92 12.56 -6.11 -0.57
C LEU A 92 11.21 -5.69 -1.15
N SER A 93 10.22 -5.39 -0.30
CA SER A 93 8.88 -4.92 -0.70
C SER A 93 8.82 -3.43 -1.00
N GLU A 94 9.96 -2.74 -1.03
CA GLU A 94 10.05 -1.32 -1.37
C GLU A 94 9.10 -0.45 -0.51
N GLY A 95 9.01 -0.76 0.79
CA GLY A 95 8.13 -0.08 1.74
C GLY A 95 6.64 -0.40 1.58
N GLY A 96 6.26 -1.27 0.65
CA GLY A 96 4.87 -1.67 0.43
C GLY A 96 4.33 -2.65 1.47
N ILE A 97 5.21 -3.33 2.18
CA ILE A 97 4.92 -4.19 3.34
C ILE A 97 5.60 -3.56 4.55
N GLY A 98 4.88 -3.40 5.63
CA GLY A 98 5.39 -2.70 6.82
C GLY A 98 5.95 -3.61 7.90
N HIS A 99 5.45 -4.84 8.00
CA HIS A 99 5.94 -5.88 8.90
C HIS A 99 5.67 -7.28 8.31
N LEU A 100 6.41 -8.27 8.77
CA LEU A 100 6.41 -9.60 8.16
C LEU A 100 5.06 -10.34 8.18
N PRO A 101 4.16 -10.18 9.19
CA PRO A 101 2.85 -10.85 9.17
C PRO A 101 1.91 -10.41 8.03
N ASP A 102 2.17 -9.27 7.38
CA ASP A 102 1.42 -8.82 6.20
C ASP A 102 1.88 -9.62 4.97
N LEU A 103 1.17 -10.67 4.62
CA LEU A 103 1.46 -11.50 3.46
C LEU A 103 0.77 -10.94 2.22
N CYS A 104 1.52 -10.78 1.13
CA CYS A 104 1.03 -10.11 -0.08
C CYS A 104 0.97 -11.07 -1.26
N VAL A 105 -0.21 -11.17 -1.87
CA VAL A 105 -0.48 -11.94 -3.09
C VAL A 105 -0.73 -11.00 -4.26
N THR A 106 -0.08 -11.22 -5.39
CA THR A 106 -0.24 -10.43 -6.62
C THR A 106 -0.53 -11.34 -7.81
N VAL A 107 -1.62 -11.05 -8.53
CA VAL A 107 -2.03 -11.80 -9.73
C VAL A 107 -2.04 -10.86 -10.93
N PRO A 108 -1.24 -11.14 -11.97
CA PRO A 108 -1.29 -10.40 -13.22
C PRO A 108 -2.58 -10.70 -13.99
N VAL A 109 -3.09 -9.67 -14.67
CA VAL A 109 -4.26 -9.75 -15.52
C VAL A 109 -3.80 -9.83 -16.96
N PHE A 110 -4.25 -10.85 -17.68
CA PHE A 110 -3.87 -11.07 -19.06
C PHE A 110 -5.05 -10.85 -20.02
N ILE A 111 -4.71 -10.34 -21.20
CA ILE A 111 -5.57 -10.37 -22.38
C ILE A 111 -4.81 -10.99 -23.54
N GLU A 112 -5.53 -11.41 -24.58
CA GLU A 112 -4.93 -11.83 -25.82
C GLU A 112 -4.48 -10.59 -26.63
N GLY A 113 -3.20 -10.50 -26.96
CA GLY A 113 -2.61 -9.47 -27.79
C GLY A 113 -2.94 -9.65 -29.28
N ALA A 114 -2.59 -8.66 -30.11
CA ALA A 114 -2.89 -8.67 -31.55
C ALA A 114 -2.22 -9.83 -32.33
N GLY A 115 -1.15 -10.40 -31.80
CA GLY A 115 -0.43 -11.55 -32.36
C GLY A 115 -0.84 -12.90 -31.78
N GLY A 116 -1.84 -12.93 -30.87
CA GLY A 116 -2.27 -14.15 -30.16
C GLY A 116 -1.42 -14.49 -28.94
N GLU A 117 -0.44 -13.66 -28.60
CA GLU A 117 0.33 -13.77 -27.35
C GLU A 117 -0.48 -13.23 -26.16
N SER A 118 -0.22 -13.77 -24.97
CA SER A 118 -0.79 -13.22 -23.75
C SER A 118 0.00 -12.00 -23.27
N GLU A 119 -0.69 -10.89 -23.01
CA GLU A 119 -0.10 -9.64 -22.54
C GLU A 119 -0.64 -9.25 -21.16
N VAL A 120 0.25 -8.83 -20.24
CA VAL A 120 -0.13 -8.27 -18.94
C VAL A 120 -0.65 -6.86 -19.13
N VAL A 121 -1.88 -6.59 -18.65
CA VAL A 121 -2.54 -5.28 -18.77
C VAL A 121 -2.84 -4.61 -17.44
N ALA A 122 -2.86 -5.38 -16.35
CA ALA A 122 -3.16 -4.90 -15.00
C ALA A 122 -2.72 -5.95 -13.97
N PHE A 123 -2.91 -5.62 -12.69
CA PHE A 123 -2.68 -6.53 -11.56
C PHE A 123 -3.82 -6.42 -10.55
N VAL A 124 -4.18 -7.55 -9.97
CA VAL A 124 -5.01 -7.61 -8.76
C VAL A 124 -4.11 -8.08 -7.62
N GLN A 125 -4.14 -7.35 -6.53
CA GLN A 125 -3.30 -7.61 -5.37
C GLN A 125 -4.16 -7.64 -4.11
N ALA A 126 -3.81 -8.53 -3.19
CA ALA A 126 -4.31 -8.50 -1.82
C ALA A 126 -3.15 -8.70 -0.86
N PHE A 127 -3.29 -8.15 0.34
CA PHE A 127 -2.46 -8.53 1.48
C PHE A 127 -3.35 -8.66 2.70
N GLY A 128 -2.94 -9.53 3.64
CA GLY A 128 -3.62 -9.70 4.91
C GLY A 128 -2.62 -9.95 6.03
N HIS A 129 -2.98 -9.51 7.24
CA HIS A 129 -2.23 -9.79 8.45
C HIS A 129 -2.55 -11.21 8.92
N HIS A 130 -1.55 -12.12 8.85
CA HIS A 130 -1.73 -13.51 9.24
C HIS A 130 -1.37 -13.72 10.71
N ASP A 131 -2.11 -14.64 11.36
CA ASP A 131 -2.01 -14.87 12.82
C ASP A 131 -0.62 -15.30 13.30
N ASP A 132 0.12 -16.07 12.49
CA ASP A 132 1.46 -16.56 12.87
C ASP A 132 2.26 -17.00 11.63
N ILE A 133 3.45 -16.44 11.48
CA ILE A 133 4.43 -16.78 10.44
C ILE A 133 5.77 -17.22 11.04
N GLY A 134 5.79 -17.63 12.32
CA GLY A 134 6.98 -18.05 13.04
C GLY A 134 7.61 -16.94 13.88
N GLY A 135 8.93 -16.88 13.94
CA GLY A 135 9.65 -15.93 14.77
C GLY A 135 9.75 -16.31 16.24
N ALA A 136 10.23 -15.38 17.07
CA ALA A 136 10.59 -15.62 18.44
C ALA A 136 9.40 -15.88 19.38
N VAL A 137 8.21 -15.35 19.07
CA VAL A 137 7.02 -15.48 19.92
C VAL A 137 5.81 -15.93 19.12
N PRO A 138 4.79 -16.56 19.75
CA PRO A 138 3.50 -16.80 19.12
C PRO A 138 2.87 -15.50 18.63
N GLY A 139 2.22 -15.56 17.45
CA GLY A 139 1.62 -14.40 16.80
C GLY A 139 2.63 -13.54 16.04
N SER A 140 3.91 -13.95 15.99
CA SER A 140 4.97 -13.30 15.19
C SER A 140 5.15 -11.80 15.46
N MET A 141 4.78 -11.34 16.67
CA MET A 141 4.82 -9.92 17.07
C MET A 141 5.72 -9.71 18.31
N PRO A 142 7.03 -10.01 18.25
CA PRO A 142 7.93 -9.82 19.37
C PRO A 142 8.16 -8.33 19.65
N SER A 143 7.68 -7.85 20.81
CA SER A 143 7.83 -6.44 21.24
C SER A 143 9.26 -6.06 21.64
N THR A 144 10.14 -7.04 21.78
CA THR A 144 11.54 -6.87 22.19
C THR A 144 12.54 -7.34 21.14
N ALA A 145 12.09 -7.55 19.92
CA ALA A 145 12.99 -7.92 18.81
C ALA A 145 14.07 -6.85 18.58
N THR A 146 15.28 -7.30 18.34
CA THR A 146 16.44 -6.46 17.99
C THR A 146 16.89 -6.68 16.54
N SER A 147 16.27 -7.64 15.86
CA SER A 147 16.52 -7.99 14.48
C SER A 147 15.25 -8.49 13.81
N VAL A 148 15.04 -8.14 12.54
CA VAL A 148 13.93 -8.62 11.73
C VAL A 148 13.88 -10.15 11.64
N PHE A 149 15.01 -10.84 11.80
CA PHE A 149 15.05 -12.32 11.84
C PHE A 149 14.31 -12.94 13.04
N GLU A 150 14.04 -12.17 14.09
CA GLU A 150 13.25 -12.62 15.22
C GLU A 150 11.72 -12.50 14.97
N GLU A 151 11.33 -11.77 13.93
CA GLU A 151 9.93 -11.38 13.67
C GLU A 151 9.15 -12.42 12.85
N GLY A 152 9.82 -13.35 12.20
CA GLY A 152 9.18 -14.42 11.44
C GLY A 152 9.87 -14.76 10.14
N LEU A 153 9.19 -15.53 9.30
CA LEU A 153 9.68 -15.93 8.00
C LEU A 153 9.61 -14.75 7.02
N MET A 154 10.77 -14.36 6.47
CA MET A 154 10.87 -13.41 5.37
C MET A 154 10.90 -14.15 4.03
N VAL A 155 10.04 -13.75 3.11
CA VAL A 155 9.97 -14.33 1.76
C VAL A 155 10.06 -13.20 0.74
N PRO A 156 11.13 -13.19 -0.09
CA PRO A 156 11.23 -12.25 -1.20
C PRO A 156 10.13 -12.53 -2.23
N PRO A 157 9.95 -11.69 -3.27
CA PRO A 157 9.04 -12.00 -4.36
C PRO A 157 9.34 -13.38 -4.97
N ILE A 158 8.36 -14.27 -4.93
CA ILE A 158 8.42 -15.62 -5.50
C ILE A 158 7.15 -15.91 -6.31
N LYS A 159 7.20 -16.92 -7.19
CA LYS A 159 5.99 -17.53 -7.73
C LYS A 159 5.43 -18.53 -6.72
N LEU A 160 4.26 -18.23 -6.15
CA LEU A 160 3.50 -19.16 -5.33
C LEU A 160 2.72 -20.14 -6.22
N TRP A 161 2.24 -19.67 -7.39
CA TRP A 161 1.74 -20.52 -8.48
C TRP A 161 2.51 -20.17 -9.76
N ASP A 162 2.91 -21.19 -10.50
CA ASP A 162 3.56 -21.06 -11.81
C ASP A 162 2.64 -21.66 -12.87
N GLN A 163 2.05 -20.80 -13.71
CA GLN A 163 1.13 -21.21 -14.78
C GLN A 163 -0.01 -22.12 -14.30
N GLY A 164 -0.60 -21.79 -13.15
CA GLY A 164 -1.70 -22.54 -12.55
C GLY A 164 -1.27 -23.72 -11.69
N VAL A 165 0.02 -24.01 -11.59
CA VAL A 165 0.56 -25.09 -10.75
C VAL A 165 1.08 -24.49 -9.44
N ARG A 166 0.51 -24.95 -8.32
CA ARG A 166 0.92 -24.46 -6.99
C ARG A 166 2.32 -24.92 -6.62
N ASN A 167 3.13 -24.02 -6.08
CA ASN A 167 4.45 -24.31 -5.54
C ASN A 167 4.33 -24.93 -4.14
N GLU A 168 4.09 -26.23 -4.09
CA GLU A 168 3.92 -27.00 -2.84
C GLU A 168 5.15 -26.90 -1.93
N SER A 169 6.35 -26.74 -2.50
CA SER A 169 7.58 -26.63 -1.70
C SER A 169 7.61 -25.30 -0.93
N ALA A 170 7.24 -24.20 -1.58
CA ALA A 170 7.14 -22.87 -0.93
C ALA A 170 6.08 -22.92 0.18
N LEU A 171 4.88 -23.42 -0.12
CA LEU A 171 3.80 -23.51 0.86
C LEU A 171 4.19 -24.37 2.07
N ARG A 172 4.86 -25.52 1.85
CA ARG A 172 5.34 -26.39 2.94
C ARG A 172 6.40 -25.70 3.82
N ILE A 173 7.29 -24.88 3.24
CA ILE A 173 8.25 -24.10 4.02
C ILE A 173 7.51 -23.10 4.88
N MET A 174 6.57 -22.34 4.31
CA MET A 174 5.82 -21.32 5.01
C MET A 174 4.99 -21.93 6.17
N THR A 175 4.19 -22.94 5.88
CA THR A 175 3.35 -23.61 6.89
C THR A 175 4.16 -24.33 7.97
N ARG A 176 5.35 -24.85 7.63
CA ARG A 176 6.24 -25.49 8.62
C ARG A 176 6.82 -24.50 9.62
N ASN A 177 6.98 -23.25 9.23
CA ASN A 177 7.48 -22.18 10.11
C ASN A 177 6.38 -21.54 10.97
N SER A 178 5.10 -21.71 10.61
CA SER A 178 3.96 -21.21 11.37
C SER A 178 3.56 -22.16 12.49
N ARG A 179 3.09 -21.59 13.62
CA ARG A 179 2.42 -22.34 14.70
C ARG A 179 0.96 -22.63 14.38
N MET A 180 0.41 -21.96 13.33
CA MET A 180 -0.96 -22.10 12.86
C MET A 180 -1.01 -22.48 11.37
N PRO A 181 -0.42 -23.64 10.99
CA PRO A 181 -0.20 -24.00 9.58
C PRO A 181 -1.48 -24.11 8.75
N ASP A 182 -2.56 -24.61 9.36
CA ASP A 182 -3.85 -24.81 8.67
C ASP A 182 -4.56 -23.47 8.40
N SER A 183 -4.49 -22.50 9.33
CA SER A 183 -5.00 -21.15 9.12
C SER A 183 -4.20 -20.44 8.04
N LEU A 184 -2.88 -20.45 8.14
CA LEU A 184 -1.99 -19.82 7.16
C LEU A 184 -2.23 -20.34 5.75
N ALA A 185 -2.32 -21.66 5.57
CA ALA A 185 -2.58 -22.26 4.25
C ALA A 185 -3.96 -21.86 3.71
N ALA A 186 -4.99 -21.87 4.55
CA ALA A 186 -6.35 -21.53 4.14
C ALA A 186 -6.50 -20.04 3.79
N ASP A 187 -5.86 -19.16 4.53
CA ASP A 187 -5.92 -17.72 4.28
C ASP A 187 -5.17 -17.34 3.00
N LEU A 188 -4.00 -17.95 2.75
CA LEU A 188 -3.30 -17.79 1.48
C LEU A 188 -4.11 -18.32 0.29
N ASP A 189 -4.79 -19.47 0.44
CA ASP A 189 -5.69 -20.00 -0.61
C ASP A 189 -6.89 -19.05 -0.84
N ALA A 190 -7.41 -18.42 0.21
CA ALA A 190 -8.47 -17.42 0.12
C ALA A 190 -8.02 -16.18 -0.67
N GLU A 191 -6.86 -15.63 -0.35
CA GLU A 191 -6.28 -14.47 -1.05
C GLU A 191 -5.97 -14.79 -2.52
N CYS A 192 -5.31 -15.93 -2.80
CA CYS A 192 -5.00 -16.37 -4.16
C CYS A 192 -6.28 -16.54 -4.99
N SER A 193 -7.29 -17.22 -4.45
CA SER A 193 -8.56 -17.48 -5.15
C SER A 193 -9.33 -16.19 -5.42
N ALA A 194 -9.36 -15.28 -4.46
CA ALA A 194 -10.02 -13.98 -4.60
C ALA A 194 -9.31 -13.10 -5.65
N CYS A 195 -7.98 -13.02 -5.63
CA CYS A 195 -7.21 -12.27 -6.63
C CYS A 195 -7.35 -12.87 -8.04
N LEU A 196 -7.36 -14.20 -8.18
CA LEU A 196 -7.64 -14.87 -9.45
C LEU A 196 -9.06 -14.60 -9.96
N MET A 197 -10.05 -14.54 -9.06
CA MET A 197 -11.42 -14.11 -9.41
C MET A 197 -11.41 -12.67 -9.91
N GLY A 198 -10.80 -11.76 -9.19
CA GLY A 198 -10.68 -10.34 -9.58
C GLY A 198 -9.97 -10.17 -10.93
N SER A 199 -8.91 -10.95 -11.18
CA SER A 199 -8.19 -10.95 -12.46
C SER A 199 -9.10 -11.36 -13.63
N ARG A 200 -9.93 -12.40 -13.46
CA ARG A 200 -10.91 -12.80 -14.50
C ARG A 200 -11.94 -11.71 -14.76
N ARG A 201 -12.51 -11.11 -13.70
CA ARG A 201 -13.48 -10.01 -13.82
C ARG A 201 -12.89 -8.80 -14.54
N LEU A 202 -11.62 -8.50 -14.27
CA LEU A 202 -10.94 -7.40 -14.95
C LEU A 202 -10.63 -7.74 -16.41
N SER A 203 -10.28 -8.97 -16.75
CA SER A 203 -10.13 -9.42 -18.14
C SER A 203 -11.44 -9.32 -18.93
N GLU A 204 -12.60 -9.62 -18.31
CA GLU A 204 -13.92 -9.43 -18.91
C GLU A 204 -14.20 -7.96 -19.25
N LEU A 205 -13.74 -7.02 -18.40
CA LEU A 205 -13.86 -5.58 -18.66
C LEU A 205 -13.07 -5.18 -19.93
N PHE A 206 -11.83 -5.68 -20.05
CA PHE A 206 -11.00 -5.47 -21.23
C PHE A 206 -11.61 -6.09 -22.49
N ALA A 207 -12.19 -7.29 -22.39
CA ALA A 207 -12.86 -7.96 -23.51
C ALA A 207 -14.08 -7.16 -24.00
N ARG A 208 -14.80 -6.50 -23.09
CA ARG A 208 -16.00 -5.73 -23.39
C ARG A 208 -15.72 -4.38 -24.03
N TYR A 209 -14.73 -3.63 -23.54
CA TYR A 209 -14.48 -2.25 -23.95
C TYR A 209 -13.24 -2.06 -24.81
N GLY A 210 -12.43 -3.09 -24.94
CA GLY A 210 -11.17 -3.07 -25.66
C GLY A 210 -10.02 -2.49 -24.85
N ARG A 211 -8.81 -2.93 -25.18
CA ARG A 211 -7.58 -2.60 -24.45
C ARG A 211 -7.35 -1.08 -24.34
N ASP A 212 -7.34 -0.41 -25.50
CA ASP A 212 -6.93 1.01 -25.55
C ASP A 212 -7.94 1.90 -24.82
N THR A 213 -9.23 1.58 -24.89
CA THR A 213 -10.28 2.29 -24.16
C THR A 213 -10.11 2.15 -22.65
N VAL A 214 -9.91 0.92 -22.16
CA VAL A 214 -9.74 0.67 -20.72
C VAL A 214 -8.47 1.32 -20.19
N GLN A 215 -7.35 1.24 -20.93
CA GLN A 215 -6.10 1.90 -20.54
C GLN A 215 -6.25 3.44 -20.53
N ALA A 216 -6.97 4.01 -21.48
CA ALA A 216 -7.26 5.44 -21.48
C ALA A 216 -8.16 5.85 -20.29
N CYS A 217 -9.13 5.01 -19.89
CA CYS A 217 -9.90 5.21 -18.65
C CYS A 217 -9.00 5.19 -17.42
N PHE A 218 -8.03 4.28 -17.33
CA PHE A 218 -7.09 4.22 -16.21
C PHE A 218 -6.25 5.50 -16.08
N ASP A 219 -5.73 6.01 -17.21
CA ASP A 219 -5.04 7.31 -17.23
C ASP A 219 -5.98 8.44 -16.77
N ALA A 220 -7.22 8.49 -17.29
CA ALA A 220 -8.20 9.51 -16.93
C ALA A 220 -8.62 9.47 -15.44
N ILE A 221 -8.75 8.30 -14.83
CA ILE A 221 -9.04 8.12 -13.38
C ILE A 221 -7.92 8.74 -12.54
N ILE A 222 -6.67 8.47 -12.90
CA ILE A 222 -5.50 9.02 -12.19
C ILE A 222 -5.43 10.53 -12.35
N ASP A 223 -5.60 11.04 -13.58
CA ASP A 223 -5.57 12.47 -13.88
C ASP A 223 -6.71 13.21 -13.15
N LYS A 224 -7.92 12.64 -13.11
CA LYS A 224 -9.07 13.15 -12.34
C LYS A 224 -8.73 13.30 -10.86
N THR A 225 -8.11 12.31 -10.26
CA THR A 225 -7.69 12.37 -8.85
C THR A 225 -6.64 13.45 -8.64
N THR A 226 -5.63 13.52 -9.50
CA THR A 226 -4.57 14.54 -9.42
C THR A 226 -5.15 15.95 -9.47
N GLU A 227 -6.03 16.22 -10.44
CA GLU A 227 -6.64 17.54 -10.59
C GLU A 227 -7.58 17.88 -9.41
N THR A 228 -8.37 16.91 -8.94
CA THR A 228 -9.26 17.09 -7.81
C THR A 228 -8.49 17.43 -6.54
N TYR A 229 -7.43 16.69 -6.21
CA TYR A 229 -6.61 16.98 -5.04
C TYR A 229 -5.91 18.34 -5.14
N ARG A 230 -5.38 18.68 -6.31
CA ARG A 230 -4.76 19.99 -6.53
C ARG A 230 -5.75 21.14 -6.28
N ARG A 231 -6.93 21.06 -6.90
CA ARG A 231 -7.92 22.13 -6.91
C ARG A 231 -8.73 22.21 -5.62
N GLU A 232 -9.16 21.09 -5.06
CA GLU A 232 -10.13 21.09 -3.97
C GLU A 232 -9.51 20.87 -2.58
N ILE A 233 -8.34 20.27 -2.52
CA ILE A 233 -7.69 19.89 -1.27
C ILE A 233 -6.45 20.77 -1.01
N LEU A 234 -5.44 20.68 -1.87
CA LEU A 234 -4.18 21.38 -1.64
C LEU A 234 -4.33 22.91 -1.74
N SER A 235 -5.28 23.41 -2.53
CA SER A 235 -5.59 24.86 -2.60
C SER A 235 -6.04 25.45 -1.26
N LYS A 236 -6.43 24.64 -0.29
CA LYS A 236 -6.83 25.08 1.05
C LYS A 236 -5.66 25.25 2.01
N ILE A 237 -4.50 24.73 1.65
CA ILE A 237 -3.28 24.90 2.43
C ILE A 237 -2.58 26.18 1.94
N PRO A 238 -2.43 27.22 2.77
CA PRO A 238 -1.71 28.43 2.37
C PRO A 238 -0.26 28.14 1.99
N ASP A 239 0.26 28.89 1.01
CA ASP A 239 1.68 28.81 0.68
C ASP A 239 2.53 29.20 1.88
N GLY A 240 3.58 28.42 2.15
CA GLY A 240 4.44 28.63 3.31
C GLY A 240 5.19 27.41 3.75
N THR A 241 5.92 27.56 4.84
CA THR A 241 6.68 26.46 5.46
C THR A 241 6.23 26.32 6.91
N TYR A 242 5.85 25.09 7.27
CA TYR A 242 5.29 24.73 8.57
C TYR A 242 6.06 23.54 9.13
N ALA A 243 6.23 23.47 10.44
CA ALA A 243 6.92 22.37 11.08
C ALA A 243 6.13 21.83 12.28
N TRP A 244 6.23 20.52 12.47
CA TRP A 244 5.63 19.79 13.59
C TRP A 244 6.51 18.64 14.00
N GLU A 245 6.37 18.17 15.23
CA GLU A 245 7.03 16.95 15.73
C GLU A 245 6.14 16.24 16.74
N ASP A 246 6.30 14.93 16.81
CA ASP A 246 5.69 14.05 17.81
C ASP A 246 6.66 12.92 18.17
N TYR A 247 6.33 12.10 19.15
CA TYR A 247 7.26 11.16 19.75
C TYR A 247 6.62 9.80 19.99
N ALA A 248 7.40 8.73 19.72
CA ALA A 248 7.19 7.43 20.34
C ALA A 248 8.05 7.37 21.61
N GLU A 249 7.50 6.86 22.70
CA GLU A 249 8.12 6.97 24.05
C GLU A 249 9.08 5.83 24.35
N HIS A 250 8.97 4.70 23.65
CA HIS A 250 9.73 3.49 23.92
C HIS A 250 9.83 2.61 22.68
N ASP A 251 10.95 1.91 22.51
CA ASP A 251 11.17 0.96 21.43
C ASP A 251 11.03 -0.53 21.83
N GLY A 252 10.71 -0.80 23.08
CA GLY A 252 10.56 -2.15 23.62
C GLY A 252 11.86 -2.78 24.17
N VAL A 253 13.01 -2.21 23.90
CA VAL A 253 14.33 -2.81 24.20
C VAL A 253 15.21 -1.92 25.06
N ASP A 254 15.46 -0.70 24.61
CA ASP A 254 16.34 0.23 25.32
C ASP A 254 15.60 0.88 26.51
N GLU A 255 16.34 1.60 27.39
CA GLU A 255 15.72 2.44 28.40
C GLU A 255 14.75 3.43 27.76
N PRO A 256 13.62 3.76 28.41
CA PRO A 256 12.62 4.67 27.87
C PRO A 256 13.24 5.99 27.43
N ARG A 257 13.01 6.33 26.15
CA ARG A 257 13.45 7.59 25.56
C ARG A 257 12.49 8.02 24.46
N LEU A 258 12.47 9.32 24.17
CA LEU A 258 11.65 9.86 23.09
C LEU A 258 12.31 9.60 21.73
N HIS A 259 11.56 8.98 20.84
CA HIS A 259 11.90 8.79 19.44
C HIS A 259 11.11 9.80 18.60
N ALA A 260 11.75 10.91 18.28
CA ALA A 260 11.10 12.01 17.56
C ALA A 260 10.84 11.65 16.09
N GLN A 261 9.65 12.02 15.65
CA GLN A 261 9.28 12.08 14.24
C GLN A 261 9.04 13.53 13.88
N ARG A 262 9.80 14.05 12.94
CA ARG A 262 9.75 15.45 12.54
C ARG A 262 9.29 15.59 11.11
N ILE A 263 8.52 16.65 10.88
CA ILE A 263 8.10 17.04 9.53
C ILE A 263 8.26 18.53 9.35
N THR A 264 8.83 18.93 8.21
CA THR A 264 8.73 20.25 7.67
C THR A 264 7.93 20.19 6.39
N MET A 265 6.73 20.74 6.41
CA MET A 265 5.84 20.82 5.26
C MET A 265 6.05 22.16 4.55
N THR A 266 6.32 22.11 3.26
CA THR A 266 6.34 23.32 2.41
C THR A 266 5.25 23.20 1.37
N MET A 267 4.34 24.18 1.34
CA MET A 267 3.33 24.35 0.30
C MET A 267 3.73 25.51 -0.60
N ASP A 268 3.74 25.26 -1.90
CA ASP A 268 3.97 26.25 -2.96
C ASP A 268 3.06 25.91 -4.14
N SER A 269 1.95 26.64 -4.21
CA SER A 269 0.89 26.43 -5.21
C SER A 269 1.35 26.66 -6.65
N THR A 270 2.48 27.36 -6.86
CA THR A 270 3.03 27.64 -8.19
C THR A 270 3.85 26.49 -8.76
N ARG A 271 4.25 25.54 -7.93
CA ARG A 271 5.07 24.38 -8.35
C ARG A 271 4.23 23.28 -8.98
N LYS A 272 4.86 22.52 -9.89
CA LYS A 272 4.27 21.31 -10.45
C LYS A 272 3.99 20.27 -9.33
N VAL A 273 4.93 20.11 -8.38
CA VAL A 273 4.79 19.32 -7.16
C VAL A 273 4.62 20.32 -6.01
N PRO A 274 3.38 20.66 -5.60
CA PRO A 274 3.11 21.77 -4.69
C PRO A 274 3.45 21.44 -3.23
N LEU A 275 3.35 20.18 -2.81
CA LEU A 275 3.51 19.77 -1.42
C LEU A 275 4.83 19.02 -1.23
N VAL A 276 5.70 19.55 -0.37
CA VAL A 276 6.94 18.90 0.06
C VAL A 276 6.83 18.55 1.53
N LEU A 277 7.05 17.28 1.87
CA LEU A 277 7.09 16.78 3.23
C LEU A 277 8.53 16.32 3.52
N ASP A 278 9.25 17.05 4.34
CA ASP A 278 10.64 16.80 4.70
C ASP A 278 10.71 16.23 6.11
N PHE A 279 11.18 15.00 6.24
CA PHE A 279 11.30 14.27 7.50
C PHE A 279 12.71 14.37 8.11
N THR A 280 13.57 15.25 7.61
CA THR A 280 14.91 15.48 8.15
C THR A 280 14.84 15.84 9.64
N GLY A 281 15.68 15.20 10.44
CA GLY A 281 15.72 15.38 11.89
C GLY A 281 14.86 14.38 12.67
N THR A 282 14.19 13.43 12.00
CA THR A 282 13.62 12.24 12.63
C THR A 282 14.74 11.46 13.33
N SER A 283 14.44 10.88 14.49
CA SER A 283 15.39 10.16 15.34
C SER A 283 16.12 9.04 14.62
N PRO A 284 17.35 8.69 15.03
CA PRO A 284 18.04 7.50 14.56
C PRO A 284 17.15 6.25 14.68
N GLN A 285 17.45 5.22 13.88
CA GLN A 285 16.73 3.95 13.96
C GLN A 285 16.76 3.42 15.38
N ALA A 286 15.63 2.87 15.82
CA ALA A 286 15.49 2.24 17.10
C ALA A 286 16.15 0.86 17.09
N LYS A 287 16.61 0.43 18.27
CA LYS A 287 17.11 -0.93 18.46
C LYS A 287 15.96 -1.93 18.49
N GLY A 288 14.82 -1.51 19.05
CA GLY A 288 13.58 -2.29 19.07
C GLY A 288 12.73 -2.14 17.80
N PRO A 289 11.61 -2.86 17.71
CA PRO A 289 10.89 -3.14 16.46
C PRO A 289 9.99 -2.01 15.94
N ILE A 290 10.19 -0.77 16.35
CA ILE A 290 9.34 0.37 15.93
C ILE A 290 9.77 1.06 14.65
N ASN A 291 10.79 0.55 13.93
CA ASN A 291 11.28 1.14 12.69
C ASN A 291 10.29 0.93 11.54
N HIS A 292 10.24 1.86 10.59
CA HIS A 292 9.41 1.78 9.41
C HIS A 292 10.20 2.04 8.12
N CYS A 293 10.17 1.11 7.18
CA CYS A 293 10.79 1.24 5.87
C CYS A 293 9.94 2.17 4.98
N GLY A 294 10.13 3.48 5.08
CA GLY A 294 9.29 4.49 4.42
C GLY A 294 9.83 5.06 3.12
N ASP A 295 11.13 4.93 2.86
CA ASP A 295 11.88 5.65 1.83
C ASP A 295 11.90 4.96 0.46
N TYR A 296 11.50 3.71 0.36
CA TYR A 296 11.53 2.94 -0.89
C TYR A 296 10.60 3.51 -1.96
N ALA A 297 11.00 3.36 -3.23
CA ALA A 297 10.25 3.84 -4.39
C ALA A 297 9.85 5.32 -4.23
N ASP A 298 10.76 6.18 -3.78
CA ASP A 298 10.51 7.61 -3.50
C ASP A 298 9.33 7.84 -2.51
N GLY A 299 9.09 6.90 -1.63
CA GLY A 299 8.02 6.95 -0.65
C GLY A 299 6.61 6.81 -1.25
N ASN A 300 6.45 6.20 -2.42
CA ASN A 300 5.15 6.11 -3.10
C ASN A 300 4.08 5.40 -2.27
N PHE A 301 4.45 4.40 -1.46
CA PHE A 301 3.54 3.82 -0.49
C PHE A 301 3.13 4.85 0.57
N LEU A 302 4.10 5.53 1.17
CA LEU A 302 3.86 6.50 2.23
C LEU A 302 3.03 7.70 1.74
N LYS A 303 3.26 8.20 0.53
CA LYS A 303 2.45 9.27 -0.08
C LYS A 303 0.97 8.88 -0.13
N LYS A 304 0.65 7.68 -0.60
CA LYS A 304 -0.72 7.17 -0.67
C LYS A 304 -1.30 6.90 0.71
N TRP A 305 -0.47 6.45 1.64
CA TRP A 305 -0.90 6.15 3.01
C TRP A 305 -1.17 7.40 3.85
N LEU A 306 -0.43 8.49 3.63
CA LEU A 306 -0.67 9.79 4.26
C LEU A 306 -1.81 10.59 3.60
N ALA A 307 -2.08 10.37 2.32
CA ALA A 307 -3.07 11.14 1.57
C ALA A 307 -4.51 11.09 2.14
N PRO A 308 -5.00 10.02 2.80
CA PRO A 308 -6.29 10.03 3.49
C PRO A 308 -6.44 11.16 4.51
N ILE A 309 -5.36 11.61 5.14
CA ILE A 309 -5.40 12.75 6.06
C ILE A 309 -5.76 14.04 5.33
N LEU A 310 -5.26 14.22 4.11
CA LEU A 310 -5.56 15.37 3.28
C LEU A 310 -7.05 15.49 2.95
N ARG A 311 -7.78 14.35 2.86
CA ARG A 311 -9.23 14.36 2.60
C ARG A 311 -10.04 15.10 3.67
N ASN A 312 -9.53 15.23 4.89
CA ASN A 312 -10.20 15.99 5.96
C ASN A 312 -10.28 17.49 5.64
N LEU A 313 -9.57 17.95 4.63
CA LEU A 313 -9.72 19.30 4.11
C LEU A 313 -10.90 19.45 3.12
N ALA A 314 -11.63 18.37 2.80
CA ALA A 314 -12.85 18.46 2.00
C ALA A 314 -13.90 19.33 2.69
N ASP A 315 -14.77 19.97 1.89
CA ASP A 315 -15.76 20.92 2.42
C ASP A 315 -16.87 20.24 3.23
N THR A 316 -17.20 18.99 2.90
CA THR A 316 -18.23 18.21 3.58
C THR A 316 -17.79 16.75 3.79
N PRO A 317 -18.37 16.04 4.78
CA PRO A 317 -18.13 14.61 4.97
C PRO A 317 -18.48 13.77 3.74
N GLU A 318 -19.53 14.12 3.02
CA GLU A 318 -19.94 13.43 1.79
C GLU A 318 -18.85 13.57 0.72
N ARG A 319 -18.33 14.81 0.52
CA ARG A 319 -17.24 15.05 -0.42
C ARG A 319 -15.97 14.31 -0.01
N MET A 320 -15.65 14.28 1.28
CA MET A 320 -14.51 13.50 1.81
C MET A 320 -14.65 12.02 1.47
N ALA A 321 -15.86 11.44 1.57
CA ALA A 321 -16.11 10.04 1.27
C ALA A 321 -16.00 9.71 -0.24
N GLU A 322 -16.23 10.69 -1.12
CA GLU A 322 -16.11 10.55 -2.57
C GLU A 322 -14.68 10.68 -3.11
N LEU A 323 -13.76 11.20 -2.31
CA LEU A 323 -12.37 11.40 -2.74
C LEU A 323 -11.58 10.09 -2.72
N ASP A 324 -11.11 9.68 -3.88
CA ASP A 324 -10.20 8.54 -4.01
C ASP A 324 -8.78 8.85 -3.53
N VAL A 325 -8.08 7.81 -3.09
CA VAL A 325 -6.65 7.83 -2.79
C VAL A 325 -5.95 6.78 -3.64
N ASN A 326 -5.80 7.07 -4.91
CA ASN A 326 -5.08 6.24 -5.87
C ASN A 326 -3.71 6.86 -6.24
N GLU A 327 -3.06 6.37 -7.27
CA GLU A 327 -1.77 6.89 -7.74
C GLU A 327 -1.79 8.38 -8.12
N GLY A 328 -2.96 8.96 -8.38
CA GLY A 328 -3.12 10.38 -8.73
C GLY A 328 -2.67 11.36 -7.65
N VAL A 329 -2.54 10.94 -6.38
CA VAL A 329 -1.99 11.78 -5.32
C VAL A 329 -0.46 11.87 -5.34
N VAL A 330 0.20 10.85 -5.89
CA VAL A 330 1.67 10.72 -5.87
C VAL A 330 2.39 11.88 -6.56
N PRO A 331 1.99 12.34 -7.75
CA PRO A 331 2.64 13.46 -8.43
C PRO A 331 2.54 14.81 -7.71
N LEU A 332 1.67 14.92 -6.70
CA LEU A 332 1.45 16.17 -5.96
C LEU A 332 2.34 16.30 -4.74
N ILE A 333 2.99 15.22 -4.31
CA ILE A 333 3.72 15.13 -3.05
C ILE A 333 5.17 14.72 -3.33
N GLU A 334 6.11 15.51 -2.84
CA GLU A 334 7.53 15.16 -2.73
C GLU A 334 7.83 14.79 -1.28
N LEU A 335 8.43 13.61 -1.05
CA LEU A 335 8.95 13.25 0.28
C LEU A 335 10.46 13.41 0.29
N ARG A 336 10.97 13.99 1.37
CA ARG A 336 12.40 14.06 1.66
C ARG A 336 12.68 13.28 2.93
N PHE A 337 13.41 12.20 2.78
CA PHE A 337 13.78 11.34 3.89
C PHE A 337 15.12 11.76 4.50
N PRO A 338 15.32 11.50 5.81
CA PRO A 338 16.64 11.59 6.42
C PRO A 338 17.58 10.51 5.83
N PRO A 339 18.90 10.63 6.03
CA PRO A 339 19.84 9.57 5.64
C PRO A 339 19.45 8.19 6.20
N PRO A 340 19.91 7.08 5.58
CA PRO A 340 19.71 5.74 6.11
C PRO A 340 20.16 5.61 7.58
N GLY A 341 19.46 4.80 8.36
CA GLY A 341 19.71 4.61 9.78
C GLY A 341 18.83 5.48 10.69
N THR A 342 17.64 5.87 10.23
CA THR A 342 16.61 6.53 11.05
C THR A 342 15.37 5.67 11.19
N LEU A 343 14.40 6.12 12.00
CA LEU A 343 13.11 5.43 12.18
C LEU A 343 12.35 5.20 10.87
N LEU A 344 12.53 6.07 9.85
CA LEU A 344 11.83 6.01 8.57
C LEU A 344 12.68 5.44 7.43
N THR A 345 13.96 5.24 7.69
CA THR A 345 14.96 4.74 6.75
C THR A 345 15.86 3.71 7.44
N PRO A 346 15.29 2.69 8.12
CA PRO A 346 16.09 1.72 8.87
C PRO A 346 16.98 0.92 7.91
N VAL A 347 18.13 0.52 8.41
CA VAL A 347 19.08 -0.34 7.68
C VAL A 347 18.88 -1.79 8.11
N PHE A 348 18.75 -2.68 7.11
CA PHE A 348 18.67 -4.12 7.37
C PHE A 348 19.85 -4.59 8.26
N PRO A 349 19.60 -5.41 9.28
CA PRO A 349 18.38 -6.14 9.62
C PRO A 349 17.59 -5.52 10.80
N ALA A 350 17.42 -4.19 10.86
CA ALA A 350 16.65 -3.56 11.93
C ALA A 350 15.21 -4.12 12.00
N PRO A 351 14.66 -4.37 13.21
CA PRO A 351 13.34 -4.92 13.36
C PRO A 351 12.25 -3.88 13.08
N THR A 352 11.09 -4.32 12.56
CA THR A 352 10.03 -3.43 12.05
C THR A 352 8.63 -3.77 12.55
N ASN A 353 8.49 -4.85 13.29
CA ASN A 353 7.21 -5.47 13.58
C ASN A 353 6.20 -4.54 14.28
N ALA A 354 6.66 -3.75 15.25
CA ALA A 354 5.86 -2.75 15.95
C ALA A 354 5.88 -1.36 15.27
N ARG A 355 6.17 -1.29 13.98
CA ARG A 355 6.19 -0.07 13.17
C ARG A 355 4.92 0.77 13.29
N THR A 356 3.81 0.14 13.66
CA THR A 356 2.51 0.80 13.82
C THR A 356 2.60 2.00 14.75
N PHE A 357 3.43 1.94 15.80
CA PHE A 357 3.62 3.09 16.70
C PHE A 357 4.24 4.30 15.99
N VAL A 358 5.19 4.08 15.09
CA VAL A 358 5.79 5.16 14.27
C VAL A 358 4.82 5.65 13.21
N ILE A 359 4.12 4.75 12.53
CA ILE A 359 3.15 5.08 11.49
C ILE A 359 1.99 5.92 12.02
N LEU A 360 1.45 5.59 13.17
CA LEU A 360 0.37 6.37 13.80
C LEU A 360 0.84 7.77 14.19
N ARG A 361 2.06 7.88 14.72
CA ARG A 361 2.65 9.20 14.99
C ARG A 361 2.90 10.00 13.71
N LEU A 362 3.25 9.36 12.60
CA LEU A 362 3.36 10.05 11.30
C LEU A 362 2.02 10.63 10.84
N LEU A 363 0.91 9.91 11.07
CA LEU A 363 -0.42 10.47 10.78
C LEU A 363 -0.70 11.69 11.66
N GLY A 364 -0.42 11.59 12.96
CA GLY A 364 -0.54 12.72 13.90
C GLY A 364 0.35 13.89 13.54
N VAL A 365 1.61 13.62 13.16
CA VAL A 365 2.58 14.64 12.73
C VAL A 365 2.09 15.37 11.47
N LEU A 366 1.55 14.63 10.49
CA LEU A 366 0.99 15.25 9.28
C LEU A 366 -0.28 16.05 9.60
N ALA A 367 -1.20 15.50 10.41
CA ALA A 367 -2.40 16.21 10.82
C ALA A 367 -2.04 17.51 11.58
N GLY A 368 -1.08 17.45 12.51
CA GLY A 368 -0.61 18.60 13.28
C GLY A 368 0.01 19.69 12.41
N VAL A 369 0.87 19.34 11.45
CA VAL A 369 1.49 20.34 10.56
C VAL A 369 0.45 20.97 9.61
N ILE A 370 -0.53 20.21 9.13
CA ILE A 370 -1.63 20.74 8.33
C ILE A 370 -2.53 21.62 9.19
N ALA A 371 -2.91 21.20 10.40
CA ALA A 371 -3.70 22.00 11.32
C ALA A 371 -3.06 23.36 11.61
N LYS A 372 -1.72 23.38 11.79
CA LYS A 372 -0.96 24.61 11.94
C LYS A 372 -1.03 25.51 10.69
N ALA A 373 -1.02 24.92 9.50
CA ALA A 373 -1.09 25.68 8.25
C ALA A 373 -2.48 26.29 8.01
N VAL A 374 -3.56 25.63 8.46
CA VAL A 374 -4.96 26.05 8.22
C VAL A 374 -5.64 26.60 9.48
N ASP A 375 -4.88 27.16 10.41
CA ASP A 375 -5.37 27.77 11.65
C ASP A 375 -6.31 26.87 12.47
N GLY A 376 -5.93 25.61 12.63
CA GLY A 376 -6.68 24.63 13.43
C GLY A 376 -7.98 24.11 12.81
N ARG A 377 -8.24 24.37 11.52
CA ARG A 377 -9.43 23.87 10.81
C ARG A 377 -9.34 22.38 10.43
N MET A 378 -8.55 21.63 11.16
CA MET A 378 -8.36 20.20 10.97
C MET A 378 -8.31 19.51 12.34
N PRO A 379 -8.82 18.26 12.47
CA PRO A 379 -8.66 17.50 13.71
C PRO A 379 -7.18 17.37 14.09
N ALA A 380 -6.87 17.62 15.35
CA ALA A 380 -5.51 17.53 15.87
C ALA A 380 -5.02 16.08 16.00
N ASP A 381 -5.93 15.13 16.10
CA ASP A 381 -5.65 13.72 16.24
C ASP A 381 -6.66 12.89 15.44
N GLN A 382 -6.16 11.87 14.74
CA GLN A 382 -6.95 10.93 13.94
C GLN A 382 -6.70 9.48 14.35
N GLU A 383 -6.20 9.27 15.56
CA GLU A 383 -5.98 7.93 16.08
C GLU A 383 -7.30 7.18 16.23
N THR A 384 -7.66 6.45 15.20
CA THR A 384 -8.65 5.39 15.32
C THR A 384 -7.94 4.06 15.24
N ILE A 385 -7.26 3.68 16.32
CA ILE A 385 -6.78 2.32 16.47
C ILE A 385 -7.94 1.49 16.97
N ARG A 386 -8.49 0.67 16.10
CA ARG A 386 -9.34 -0.42 16.52
C ARG A 386 -8.45 -1.64 16.75
N TYR A 387 -7.94 -1.78 17.96
CA TYR A 387 -7.57 -3.07 18.49
C TYR A 387 -8.86 -3.69 19.04
N THR A 388 -9.44 -4.59 18.30
CA THR A 388 -10.50 -5.47 18.79
C THR A 388 -9.93 -6.85 19.00
#